data_5daa68ee87c71cdc55236e061bee2ae2
#
_entry.id   5daa68ee87c71cdc55236e061bee2ae2
#
_cell.length_a   1.000
_cell.length_b   1.000
_cell.length_c   1.000
_cell.angle_alpha   90.00
_cell.angle_beta   90.00
_cell.angle_gamma   90.00
#
_symmetry.space_group_name_H-M   'P 1'
#
loop_
_entity.id
_entity.type
_entity.pdbx_description
1 polymer ?
#
loop_
_entity_poly.entity_id
_entity_poly.type
_entity_poly.pdbx_seq_one_letter_code
_entity_poly.pdbx_strand_id
1 'polypeptide(L)'
;MKLSHFGFNLPEELLAEYPAENRDESRLMVLNRKEQTIEHKMFKDLIDYFEEDDVLILNDTKVFPARLYGNKEKTGARIEVFLLRELNEEQRLWDVLVDPARKIRIGNKLYFGDDETLVAEVIDNTTSRGRTLRFLYDGSYSEFRKKLNELGETPLPKYIKRDVEPEDQDRYQTIYAKTEGAVAAPTAGLHFSRHLLKRLEIKGVNFAEVTLHVGLGTFNPVEVEDLSKHKMDSEELKIDAKAVEIVNRGLAEKRRICAVGTTAMRAIESAVSTSGKLNEVEGWTNKFIFPPYEFSIANSMITNFHTPKSTLLMMISAFAGHDFAKKAYEEAVKEKYKFYSYGDAMLII
;
A
#
# COMPACT_ATOMS: atom_id res chain seq x y z
N MET A 1 6.09 20.39 12.66
CA MET A 1 5.58 19.36 13.63
C MET A 1 6.67 18.32 13.85
N LYS A 2 6.72 17.68 15.02
CA LYS A 2 7.80 16.76 15.40
C LYS A 2 7.31 15.31 15.34
N LEU A 3 8.21 14.39 15.01
CA LEU A 3 7.96 12.95 14.99
C LEU A 3 7.43 12.41 16.31
N SER A 4 7.97 12.92 17.44
CA SER A 4 7.57 12.54 18.79
C SER A 4 6.08 12.76 19.09
N HIS A 5 5.40 13.68 18.38
CA HIS A 5 3.97 13.94 18.56
C HIS A 5 3.07 12.79 18.06
N PHE A 6 3.60 11.86 17.24
CA PHE A 6 2.87 10.73 16.66
C PHE A 6 3.17 9.40 17.36
N GLY A 7 3.73 9.47 18.57
CA GLY A 7 3.97 8.30 19.41
C GLY A 7 2.74 7.91 20.22
N PHE A 8 2.47 6.62 20.32
CA PHE A 8 1.54 6.02 21.28
C PHE A 8 2.00 4.60 21.62
N ASN A 9 1.49 4.05 22.72
CA ASN A 9 1.80 2.66 23.07
C ASN A 9 0.89 1.71 22.29
N LEU A 10 1.48 0.85 21.47
CA LEU A 10 0.76 -0.18 20.73
C LEU A 10 1.18 -1.57 21.21
N PRO A 11 0.28 -2.28 21.92
CA PRO A 11 0.53 -3.66 22.33
C PRO A 11 0.74 -4.59 21.12
N GLU A 12 1.74 -5.46 21.19
CA GLU A 12 2.13 -6.37 20.08
C GLU A 12 0.99 -7.32 19.71
N GLU A 13 0.19 -7.75 20.68
CA GLU A 13 -0.97 -8.62 20.46
C GLU A 13 -2.10 -8.00 19.60
N LEU A 14 -2.05 -6.69 19.38
CA LEU A 14 -2.99 -6.00 18.48
C LEU A 14 -2.53 -5.99 17.02
N LEU A 15 -1.32 -6.44 16.72
CA LEU A 15 -0.85 -6.60 15.34
C LEU A 15 -1.48 -7.85 14.72
N ALA A 16 -2.24 -7.67 13.64
CA ALA A 16 -2.95 -8.77 12.98
C ALA A 16 -2.03 -9.56 12.06
N GLU A 17 -1.76 -10.81 12.37
CA GLU A 17 -1.00 -11.73 11.50
C GLU A 17 -1.89 -12.43 10.45
N TYR A 18 -3.20 -12.48 10.69
CA TYR A 18 -4.22 -13.04 9.79
C TYR A 18 -5.34 -12.04 9.52
N PRO A 19 -5.90 -12.02 8.30
CA PRO A 19 -7.09 -11.23 8.00
C PRO A 19 -8.33 -11.84 8.68
N ALA A 20 -9.41 -11.06 8.77
CA ALA A 20 -10.72 -11.58 9.15
C ALA A 20 -11.16 -12.70 8.18
N GLU A 21 -11.96 -13.67 8.63
CA GLU A 21 -12.40 -14.81 7.82
C GLU A 21 -13.06 -14.32 6.52
N ASN A 22 -14.04 -13.44 6.62
CA ASN A 22 -14.61 -12.72 5.48
C ASN A 22 -14.06 -11.29 5.44
N ARG A 23 -13.76 -10.77 4.25
CA ARG A 23 -13.12 -9.48 4.07
C ARG A 23 -13.85 -8.32 4.73
N ASP A 24 -15.18 -8.29 4.64
CA ASP A 24 -16.04 -7.22 5.15
C ASP A 24 -16.58 -7.46 6.58
N GLU A 25 -16.02 -8.44 7.26
CA GLU A 25 -16.30 -8.73 8.68
C GLU A 25 -15.23 -8.20 9.64
N SER A 26 -14.24 -7.44 9.16
CA SER A 26 -13.39 -6.64 10.02
C SER A 26 -14.20 -5.55 10.73
N ARG A 27 -13.71 -5.08 11.87
CA ARG A 27 -14.34 -3.95 12.57
C ARG A 27 -14.08 -2.66 11.79
N LEU A 28 -15.02 -1.74 11.92
CA LEU A 28 -14.93 -0.40 11.35
C LEU A 28 -15.14 0.66 12.45
N MET A 29 -14.15 1.52 12.66
CA MET A 29 -14.29 2.71 13.47
C MET A 29 -14.68 3.89 12.60
N VAL A 30 -15.81 4.50 12.84
CA VAL A 30 -16.26 5.68 12.08
C VAL A 30 -15.96 6.95 12.88
N LEU A 31 -15.19 7.83 12.28
CA LEU A 31 -14.82 9.14 12.84
C LEU A 31 -15.59 10.24 12.12
N ASN A 32 -16.48 10.93 12.81
CA ASN A 32 -17.10 12.15 12.33
C ASN A 32 -16.28 13.36 12.76
N ARG A 33 -15.58 14.00 11.82
CA ARG A 33 -14.69 15.14 12.09
C ARG A 33 -15.44 16.37 12.57
N LYS A 34 -16.64 16.59 12.03
CA LYS A 34 -17.45 17.77 12.35
C LYS A 34 -18.03 17.67 13.77
N GLU A 35 -18.55 16.49 14.10
CA GLU A 35 -19.21 16.24 15.38
C GLU A 35 -18.26 15.74 16.46
N GLN A 36 -17.03 15.39 16.10
CA GLN A 36 -16.00 14.82 16.99
C GLN A 36 -16.48 13.53 17.69
N THR A 37 -17.29 12.72 16.97
CA THR A 37 -17.85 11.45 17.46
C THR A 37 -17.12 10.24 16.89
N ILE A 38 -17.11 9.17 17.66
CA ILE A 38 -16.55 7.86 17.29
C ILE A 38 -17.68 6.83 17.40
N GLU A 39 -17.88 6.06 16.33
CA GLU A 39 -18.80 4.93 16.30
C GLU A 39 -18.05 3.64 16.00
N HIS A 40 -18.56 2.52 16.52
CA HIS A 40 -18.04 1.18 16.29
C HIS A 40 -19.03 0.37 15.45
N LYS A 41 -18.58 -0.12 14.29
CA LYS A 41 -19.36 -0.84 13.28
C LYS A 41 -18.57 -2.03 12.78
N MET A 42 -19.17 -2.77 11.85
CA MET A 42 -18.48 -3.75 11.00
C MET A 42 -18.25 -3.13 9.61
N PHE A 43 -17.23 -3.58 8.89
CA PHE A 43 -16.92 -3.00 7.59
C PHE A 43 -18.08 -3.16 6.58
N LYS A 44 -18.85 -4.23 6.67
CA LYS A 44 -20.06 -4.44 5.85
C LYS A 44 -21.14 -3.35 6.01
N ASP A 45 -21.11 -2.62 7.14
CA ASP A 45 -22.03 -1.51 7.42
C ASP A 45 -21.59 -0.20 6.70
N LEU A 46 -20.46 -0.23 5.99
CA LEU A 46 -19.95 0.89 5.20
C LEU A 46 -21.01 1.47 4.25
N ILE A 47 -21.85 0.62 3.71
CA ILE A 47 -22.90 1.01 2.77
C ILE A 47 -23.88 2.05 3.34
N ASP A 48 -24.04 2.13 4.66
CA ASP A 48 -24.93 3.07 5.32
C ASP A 48 -24.40 4.52 5.31
N TYR A 49 -23.11 4.70 4.98
CA TYR A 49 -22.44 5.99 4.94
C TYR A 49 -22.31 6.58 3.53
N PHE A 50 -22.80 5.89 2.50
CA PHE A 50 -22.71 6.33 1.10
C PHE A 50 -24.09 6.41 0.47
N GLU A 51 -24.27 7.41 -0.40
CA GLU A 51 -25.48 7.66 -1.17
C GLU A 51 -25.21 7.52 -2.68
N GLU A 52 -26.30 7.58 -3.46
CA GLU A 52 -26.21 7.64 -4.92
C GLU A 52 -25.31 8.81 -5.36
N ASP A 53 -24.49 8.58 -6.39
CA ASP A 53 -23.50 9.51 -6.96
C ASP A 53 -22.29 9.84 -6.05
N ASP A 54 -22.20 9.31 -4.85
CA ASP A 54 -20.96 9.36 -4.09
C ASP A 54 -19.84 8.60 -4.83
N VAL A 55 -18.60 8.92 -4.54
CA VAL A 55 -17.43 8.36 -5.25
C VAL A 55 -16.49 7.65 -4.28
N LEU A 56 -16.14 6.41 -4.59
CA LEU A 56 -15.02 5.69 -3.99
C LEU A 56 -13.83 5.69 -4.93
N ILE A 57 -12.68 6.16 -4.46
CA ILE A 57 -11.43 6.15 -5.24
C ILE A 57 -10.61 4.94 -4.79
N LEU A 58 -10.41 4.00 -5.70
CA LEU A 58 -9.75 2.71 -5.48
C LEU A 58 -8.37 2.71 -6.11
N ASN A 59 -7.36 2.19 -5.39
CA ASN A 59 -6.05 1.92 -5.98
C ASN A 59 -6.06 0.50 -6.57
N ASP A 60 -6.02 0.39 -7.89
CA ASP A 60 -6.13 -0.87 -8.63
C ASP A 60 -4.79 -1.61 -8.81
N THR A 61 -3.75 -1.14 -8.13
CA THR A 61 -2.43 -1.78 -8.18
C THR A 61 -2.50 -3.24 -7.76
N LYS A 62 -1.72 -4.08 -8.45
CA LYS A 62 -1.64 -5.52 -8.19
C LYS A 62 -0.27 -5.88 -7.65
N VAL A 63 -0.26 -6.59 -6.53
CA VAL A 63 0.95 -7.15 -5.93
C VAL A 63 1.43 -8.33 -6.75
N PHE A 64 2.73 -8.40 -7.01
CA PHE A 64 3.38 -9.57 -7.60
C PHE A 64 4.22 -10.32 -6.56
N PRO A 65 4.52 -11.61 -6.75
CA PRO A 65 5.33 -12.39 -5.82
C PRO A 65 6.79 -11.94 -5.87
N ALA A 66 7.13 -10.94 -5.06
CA ALA A 66 8.37 -10.18 -5.12
C ALA A 66 9.53 -10.79 -4.33
N ARG A 67 9.29 -11.80 -3.47
CA ARG A 67 10.32 -12.40 -2.62
C ARG A 67 10.81 -13.71 -3.22
N LEU A 68 12.11 -13.75 -3.55
CA LEU A 68 12.79 -14.92 -4.09
C LEU A 68 13.80 -15.46 -3.09
N TYR A 69 13.84 -16.77 -2.93
CA TYR A 69 14.90 -17.47 -2.20
C TYR A 69 15.78 -18.25 -3.16
N GLY A 70 17.07 -18.21 -2.92
CA GLY A 70 18.04 -18.88 -3.77
C GLY A 70 19.37 -19.11 -3.07
N ASN A 71 20.37 -19.46 -3.84
CA ASN A 71 21.70 -19.75 -3.37
C ASN A 71 22.76 -18.96 -4.14
N LYS A 72 23.80 -18.56 -3.42
CA LYS A 72 24.95 -17.87 -4.02
C LYS A 72 25.86 -18.89 -4.71
N GLU A 73 26.31 -18.56 -5.92
CA GLU A 73 27.36 -19.31 -6.62
C GLU A 73 28.56 -19.59 -5.72
N LYS A 74 29.24 -20.70 -5.92
CA LYS A 74 30.47 -21.18 -5.26
C LYS A 74 30.33 -21.56 -3.79
N THR A 75 29.48 -20.89 -3.03
CA THR A 75 29.36 -21.14 -1.58
C THR A 75 28.10 -21.91 -1.20
N GLY A 76 27.08 -21.96 -2.09
CA GLY A 76 25.75 -22.49 -1.80
C GLY A 76 25.01 -21.77 -0.68
N ALA A 77 25.53 -20.62 -0.22
CA ALA A 77 24.91 -19.88 0.87
C ALA A 77 23.50 -19.40 0.47
N ARG A 78 22.52 -19.71 1.30
CA ARG A 78 21.14 -19.23 1.12
C ARG A 78 21.09 -17.71 1.10
N ILE A 79 20.32 -17.17 0.17
CA ILE A 79 20.09 -15.74 0.01
C ILE A 79 18.59 -15.44 -0.20
N GLU A 80 18.17 -14.25 0.19
CA GLU A 80 16.88 -13.67 -0.13
C GLU A 80 17.09 -12.50 -1.08
N VAL A 81 16.28 -12.44 -2.12
CA VAL A 81 16.17 -11.31 -3.05
C VAL A 81 14.75 -10.80 -3.01
N PHE A 82 14.57 -9.51 -2.74
CA PHE A 82 13.30 -8.85 -2.77
C PHE A 82 13.25 -7.89 -3.97
N LEU A 83 12.43 -8.23 -4.96
CA LEU A 83 12.25 -7.43 -6.16
C LEU A 83 11.52 -6.13 -5.83
N LEU A 84 12.05 -4.99 -6.25
CA LEU A 84 11.44 -3.68 -6.03
C LEU A 84 10.74 -3.18 -7.28
N ARG A 85 11.48 -3.09 -8.39
CA ARG A 85 10.96 -2.66 -9.68
C ARG A 85 11.85 -3.13 -10.83
N GLU A 86 11.24 -3.26 -11.98
CA GLU A 86 11.96 -3.49 -13.22
C GLU A 86 12.54 -2.18 -13.76
N LEU A 87 13.83 -2.17 -14.06
CA LEU A 87 14.55 -1.02 -14.59
C LEU A 87 14.60 -1.03 -16.11
N ASN A 88 14.70 -2.24 -16.70
CA ASN A 88 14.75 -2.42 -18.14
C ASN A 88 14.29 -3.84 -18.49
N GLU A 89 13.23 -3.92 -19.30
CA GLU A 89 12.61 -5.18 -19.73
C GLU A 89 13.53 -5.98 -20.67
N GLU A 90 14.10 -5.33 -21.68
CA GLU A 90 14.94 -6.01 -22.69
C GLU A 90 16.19 -6.64 -22.07
N GLN A 91 16.79 -5.93 -21.12
CA GLN A 91 17.99 -6.40 -20.40
C GLN A 91 17.66 -7.19 -19.14
N ARG A 92 16.39 -7.29 -18.78
CA ARG A 92 15.91 -7.96 -17.55
C ARG A 92 16.62 -7.43 -16.30
N LEU A 93 16.77 -6.11 -16.22
CA LEU A 93 17.39 -5.41 -15.09
C LEU A 93 16.34 -5.08 -14.04
N TRP A 94 16.68 -5.40 -12.81
CA TRP A 94 15.81 -5.16 -11.65
C TRP A 94 16.55 -4.47 -10.52
N ASP A 95 15.89 -3.49 -9.92
CA ASP A 95 16.29 -2.95 -8.62
C ASP A 95 15.72 -3.86 -7.53
N VAL A 96 16.58 -4.29 -6.59
CA VAL A 96 16.25 -5.29 -5.58
C VAL A 96 16.89 -4.97 -4.24
N LEU A 97 16.31 -5.52 -3.16
CA LEU A 97 17.02 -5.68 -1.90
C LEU A 97 17.51 -7.11 -1.75
N VAL A 98 18.64 -7.28 -1.06
CA VAL A 98 19.24 -8.60 -0.84
C VAL A 98 19.57 -8.83 0.62
N ASP A 99 19.49 -10.09 1.06
CA ASP A 99 19.91 -10.53 2.37
C ASP A 99 20.62 -11.90 2.30
N PRO A 100 21.80 -12.05 2.92
CA PRO A 100 22.63 -11.09 3.63
C PRO A 100 23.45 -10.17 2.67
N ALA A 101 23.21 -8.88 2.72
CA ALA A 101 23.78 -7.91 1.77
C ALA A 101 25.34 -7.91 1.74
N ARG A 102 25.99 -8.14 2.89
CA ARG A 102 27.48 -8.16 2.99
C ARG A 102 28.13 -9.26 2.17
N LYS A 103 27.40 -10.35 1.88
CA LYS A 103 27.89 -11.52 1.16
C LYS A 103 27.59 -11.45 -0.35
N ILE A 104 26.73 -10.53 -0.79
CA ILE A 104 26.28 -10.41 -2.17
C ILE A 104 26.94 -9.17 -2.81
N ARG A 105 27.90 -9.40 -3.70
CA ARG A 105 28.75 -8.38 -4.32
C ARG A 105 28.59 -8.38 -5.83
N ILE A 106 28.95 -7.27 -6.48
CA ILE A 106 29.00 -7.15 -7.95
C ILE A 106 29.76 -8.33 -8.56
N GLY A 107 29.23 -8.90 -9.63
CA GLY A 107 29.76 -10.06 -10.34
C GLY A 107 29.37 -11.41 -9.73
N ASN A 108 28.69 -11.45 -8.55
CA ASN A 108 28.18 -12.72 -8.05
C ASN A 108 26.97 -13.18 -8.87
N LYS A 109 26.88 -14.47 -9.09
CA LYS A 109 25.68 -15.14 -9.61
C LYS A 109 24.86 -15.73 -8.49
N LEU A 110 23.55 -15.57 -8.62
CA LEU A 110 22.53 -16.03 -7.69
C LEU A 110 21.63 -17.00 -8.44
N TYR A 111 21.39 -18.17 -7.85
CA TYR A 111 20.62 -19.26 -8.45
C TYR A 111 19.30 -19.43 -7.69
N PHE A 112 18.21 -19.55 -8.42
CA PHE A 112 16.85 -19.67 -7.88
C PHE A 112 16.16 -20.91 -8.44
N GLY A 113 15.32 -21.53 -7.59
CA GLY A 113 14.62 -22.77 -7.91
C GLY A 113 15.50 -24.01 -7.61
N ASP A 114 14.85 -25.14 -7.38
CA ASP A 114 15.52 -26.41 -7.03
C ASP A 114 16.39 -26.93 -8.18
N ASP A 115 16.03 -26.58 -9.40
CA ASP A 115 16.70 -26.94 -10.64
C ASP A 115 17.67 -25.86 -11.16
N GLU A 116 17.87 -24.78 -10.40
CA GLU A 116 18.72 -23.64 -10.76
C GLU A 116 18.37 -23.03 -12.13
N THR A 117 17.09 -23.11 -12.52
CA THR A 117 16.64 -22.67 -13.86
C THR A 117 16.56 -21.16 -14.01
N LEU A 118 16.59 -20.40 -12.93
CA LEU A 118 16.65 -18.95 -12.96
C LEU A 118 17.95 -18.48 -12.31
N VAL A 119 18.73 -17.72 -13.07
CA VAL A 119 20.01 -17.17 -12.61
C VAL A 119 19.98 -15.66 -12.73
N ALA A 120 20.56 -14.96 -11.74
CA ALA A 120 20.78 -13.52 -11.80
C ALA A 120 22.24 -13.17 -11.52
N GLU A 121 22.73 -12.14 -12.16
CA GLU A 121 24.05 -11.56 -11.94
C GLU A 121 23.89 -10.20 -11.23
N VAL A 122 24.70 -9.98 -10.21
CA VAL A 122 24.77 -8.68 -9.51
C VAL A 122 25.58 -7.70 -10.35
N ILE A 123 24.90 -6.67 -10.87
CA ILE A 123 25.52 -5.68 -11.78
C ILE A 123 26.02 -4.46 -11.01
N ASP A 124 25.25 -4.01 -10.00
CA ASP A 124 25.59 -2.78 -9.26
C ASP A 124 25.07 -2.84 -7.80
N ASN A 125 25.62 -1.95 -6.98
CA ASN A 125 25.18 -1.69 -5.60
C ASN A 125 24.48 -0.34 -5.56
N THR A 126 23.20 -0.31 -5.20
CA THR A 126 22.40 0.93 -5.15
C THR A 126 22.35 1.55 -3.75
N THR A 127 22.22 0.74 -2.72
CA THR A 127 22.22 1.13 -1.30
C THR A 127 22.95 0.08 -0.46
N SER A 128 22.96 0.24 0.86
CA SER A 128 23.56 -0.75 1.78
C SER A 128 23.02 -2.17 1.60
N ARG A 129 21.73 -2.31 1.27
CA ARG A 129 21.04 -3.59 0.94
C ARG A 129 20.57 -3.68 -0.51
N GLY A 130 20.61 -2.58 -1.24
CA GLY A 130 20.14 -2.49 -2.62
C GLY A 130 21.16 -3.02 -3.62
N ARG A 131 20.67 -3.70 -4.66
CA ARG A 131 21.45 -4.19 -5.80
C ARG A 131 20.66 -3.99 -7.09
N THR A 132 21.40 -3.87 -8.19
CA THR A 132 20.84 -4.09 -9.52
C THR A 132 21.18 -5.50 -9.96
N LEU A 133 20.17 -6.29 -10.27
CA LEU A 133 20.33 -7.63 -10.83
C LEU A 133 20.00 -7.65 -12.31
N ARG A 134 20.77 -8.42 -13.08
CA ARG A 134 20.43 -8.85 -14.43
C ARG A 134 20.04 -10.32 -14.39
N PHE A 135 18.81 -10.64 -14.76
CA PHE A 135 18.41 -12.04 -14.91
C PHE A 135 18.90 -12.60 -16.23
N LEU A 136 19.55 -13.76 -16.13
CA LEU A 136 20.08 -14.53 -17.26
C LEU A 136 19.08 -15.65 -17.52
N TYR A 137 18.27 -15.51 -18.57
CA TYR A 137 17.21 -16.45 -18.90
C TYR A 137 17.06 -16.58 -20.41
N ASP A 138 17.18 -17.82 -20.93
CA ASP A 138 17.04 -18.12 -22.35
C ASP A 138 15.57 -18.39 -22.67
N GLY A 139 14.82 -17.37 -23.00
CA GLY A 139 13.40 -17.48 -23.31
C GLY A 139 12.78 -16.12 -23.54
N SER A 140 11.50 -16.11 -23.91
CA SER A 140 10.73 -14.88 -24.06
C SER A 140 10.57 -14.16 -22.71
N TYR A 141 10.25 -12.88 -22.77
CA TYR A 141 9.96 -12.10 -21.57
C TYR A 141 8.75 -12.68 -20.80
N SER A 142 7.73 -13.17 -21.52
CA SER A 142 6.57 -13.79 -20.89
C SER A 142 6.92 -15.06 -20.11
N GLU A 143 7.80 -15.91 -20.63
CA GLU A 143 8.28 -17.11 -19.94
C GLU A 143 9.13 -16.75 -18.73
N PHE A 144 10.00 -15.73 -18.86
CA PHE A 144 10.75 -15.19 -17.74
C PHE A 144 9.84 -14.69 -16.61
N ARG A 145 8.82 -13.89 -16.92
CA ARG A 145 7.84 -13.39 -15.95
C ARG A 145 7.07 -14.54 -15.29
N LYS A 146 6.68 -15.54 -16.06
CA LYS A 146 6.03 -16.74 -15.51
C LYS A 146 6.95 -17.46 -14.52
N LYS A 147 8.23 -17.62 -14.86
CA LYS A 147 9.22 -18.27 -13.97
C LYS A 147 9.45 -17.46 -12.69
N LEU A 148 9.53 -16.12 -12.77
CA LEU A 148 9.58 -15.26 -11.59
C LEU A 148 8.36 -15.46 -10.68
N ASN A 149 7.17 -15.49 -11.26
CA ASN A 149 5.93 -15.67 -10.51
C ASN A 149 5.81 -17.05 -9.86
N GLU A 150 6.35 -18.09 -10.50
CA GLU A 150 6.39 -19.46 -9.96
C GLU A 150 7.34 -19.59 -8.77
N LEU A 151 8.49 -18.92 -8.82
CA LEU A 151 9.52 -18.99 -7.79
C LEU A 151 9.33 -17.97 -6.66
N GLY A 152 8.59 -16.90 -6.92
CA GLY A 152 8.36 -15.81 -5.99
C GLY A 152 7.29 -16.13 -4.95
N GLU A 153 7.46 -15.59 -3.77
CA GLU A 153 6.47 -15.63 -2.70
C GLU A 153 5.78 -14.29 -2.52
N THR A 154 4.55 -14.33 -2.01
CA THR A 154 3.78 -13.13 -1.63
C THR A 154 4.59 -12.29 -0.65
N PRO A 155 4.83 -11.00 -0.92
CA PRO A 155 5.70 -10.16 -0.12
C PRO A 155 4.99 -9.65 1.14
N LEU A 156 4.59 -10.55 2.05
CA LEU A 156 3.98 -10.17 3.32
C LEU A 156 4.89 -9.22 4.11
N PRO A 157 4.32 -8.23 4.81
CA PRO A 157 5.07 -7.33 5.67
C PRO A 157 5.81 -8.08 6.79
N LYS A 158 6.98 -7.60 7.18
CA LYS A 158 7.85 -8.25 8.17
C LYS A 158 7.27 -8.39 9.58
N TYR A 159 6.23 -7.65 9.93
CA TYR A 159 5.58 -7.81 11.24
C TYR A 159 4.77 -9.11 11.32
N ILE A 160 4.37 -9.68 10.17
CA ILE A 160 3.78 -11.01 10.08
C ILE A 160 4.91 -12.02 10.24
N LYS A 161 4.96 -12.69 11.40
CA LYS A 161 6.09 -13.55 11.78
C LYS A 161 5.90 -15.00 11.37
N ARG A 162 4.72 -15.36 10.84
CA ARG A 162 4.44 -16.68 10.29
C ARG A 162 4.94 -16.84 8.86
N ASP A 163 5.07 -18.06 8.41
CA ASP A 163 5.36 -18.37 7.01
C ASP A 163 4.21 -17.91 6.10
N VAL A 164 4.54 -17.67 4.82
CA VAL A 164 3.54 -17.38 3.78
C VAL A 164 2.73 -18.63 3.51
N GLU A 165 1.41 -18.51 3.55
CA GLU A 165 0.46 -19.57 3.26
C GLU A 165 -0.10 -19.39 1.83
N PRO A 166 -0.58 -20.47 1.17
CA PRO A 166 -1.12 -20.37 -0.19
C PRO A 166 -2.24 -19.34 -0.34
N GLU A 167 -3.07 -19.18 0.69
CA GLU A 167 -4.19 -18.25 0.73
C GLU A 167 -3.72 -16.78 0.73
N ASP A 168 -2.51 -16.49 1.18
CA ASP A 168 -1.97 -15.12 1.19
C ASP A 168 -1.86 -14.52 -0.20
N GLN A 169 -1.68 -15.32 -1.24
CA GLN A 169 -1.65 -14.84 -2.61
C GLN A 169 -2.95 -14.12 -2.99
N ASP A 170 -4.09 -14.63 -2.54
CA ASP A 170 -5.40 -14.02 -2.77
C ASP A 170 -5.77 -13.02 -1.67
N ARG A 171 -5.39 -13.30 -0.42
CA ARG A 171 -5.80 -12.48 0.73
C ARG A 171 -5.01 -11.19 0.83
N TYR A 172 -3.73 -11.16 0.42
CA TYR A 172 -2.89 -9.96 0.34
C TYR A 172 -3.01 -9.28 -1.03
N GLN A 173 -4.22 -9.27 -1.58
CA GLN A 173 -4.59 -8.67 -2.86
C GLN A 173 -6.00 -8.11 -2.77
N THR A 174 -6.25 -6.91 -3.33
CA THR A 174 -7.61 -6.39 -3.44
C THR A 174 -8.38 -7.18 -4.51
N ILE A 175 -9.70 -7.27 -4.35
CA ILE A 175 -10.55 -7.96 -5.34
C ILE A 175 -10.67 -7.23 -6.67
N TYR A 176 -10.20 -5.98 -6.73
CA TYR A 176 -10.19 -5.10 -7.91
C TYR A 176 -8.77 -4.81 -8.44
N ALA A 177 -7.77 -5.54 -7.96
CA ALA A 177 -6.40 -5.41 -8.44
C ALA A 177 -6.29 -5.76 -9.93
N LYS A 178 -5.67 -4.88 -10.74
CA LYS A 178 -5.53 -5.00 -12.19
C LYS A 178 -4.10 -4.81 -12.66
N THR A 179 -3.49 -3.71 -12.28
CA THR A 179 -2.21 -3.23 -12.80
C THR A 179 -1.06 -3.71 -11.93
N GLU A 180 -0.30 -4.71 -12.41
CA GLU A 180 0.82 -5.29 -11.69
C GLU A 180 1.99 -4.32 -11.57
N GLY A 181 2.64 -4.28 -10.41
CA GLY A 181 3.81 -3.43 -10.15
C GLY A 181 4.07 -3.14 -8.67
N ALA A 182 3.14 -3.49 -7.78
CA ALA A 182 3.29 -3.25 -6.35
C ALA A 182 4.00 -4.40 -5.63
N VAL A 183 4.76 -4.06 -4.60
CA VAL A 183 5.35 -5.00 -3.64
C VAL A 183 4.65 -4.98 -2.28
N ALA A 184 3.61 -4.16 -2.16
CA ALA A 184 2.71 -4.14 -1.01
C ALA A 184 1.28 -3.82 -1.45
N ALA A 185 0.29 -4.44 -0.82
CA ALA A 185 -1.11 -4.22 -1.12
C ALA A 185 -1.62 -2.86 -0.61
N PRO A 186 -2.55 -2.20 -1.29
CA PRO A 186 -3.30 -1.07 -0.74
C PRO A 186 -4.33 -1.59 0.28
N THR A 187 -3.86 -1.77 1.52
CA THR A 187 -4.48 -2.66 2.51
C THR A 187 -5.88 -2.27 2.96
N ALA A 188 -6.25 -0.99 2.89
CA ALA A 188 -7.65 -0.57 3.14
C ALA A 188 -8.63 -1.18 2.14
N GLY A 189 -8.18 -1.50 0.92
CA GLY A 189 -8.96 -2.18 -0.09
C GLY A 189 -9.20 -3.66 0.18
N LEU A 190 -8.41 -4.29 1.07
CA LEU A 190 -8.55 -5.69 1.42
C LEU A 190 -9.87 -6.00 2.15
N HIS A 191 -10.47 -5.00 2.77
CA HIS A 191 -11.75 -5.13 3.48
C HIS A 191 -12.97 -5.25 2.56
N PHE A 192 -12.85 -4.90 1.28
CA PHE A 192 -13.97 -5.00 0.34
C PHE A 192 -14.17 -6.45 -0.10
N SER A 193 -15.39 -6.96 0.11
CA SER A 193 -15.88 -8.18 -0.53
C SER A 193 -16.53 -7.85 -1.88
N ARG A 194 -16.58 -8.84 -2.78
CA ARG A 194 -17.33 -8.70 -4.06
C ARG A 194 -18.79 -8.35 -3.81
N HIS A 195 -19.37 -8.93 -2.75
CA HIS A 195 -20.75 -8.66 -2.35
C HIS A 195 -20.95 -7.21 -1.94
N LEU A 196 -20.08 -6.67 -1.07
CA LEU A 196 -20.17 -5.28 -0.62
C LEU A 196 -20.01 -4.29 -1.78
N LEU A 197 -19.00 -4.50 -2.66
CA LEU A 197 -18.83 -3.65 -3.83
C LEU A 197 -20.05 -3.68 -4.74
N LYS A 198 -20.64 -4.85 -4.97
CA LYS A 198 -21.84 -4.96 -5.80
C LYS A 198 -23.05 -4.24 -5.18
N ARG A 199 -23.21 -4.30 -3.87
CA ARG A 199 -24.27 -3.57 -3.17
C ARG A 199 -24.07 -2.04 -3.29
N LEU A 200 -22.85 -1.55 -3.17
CA LEU A 200 -22.51 -0.14 -3.35
C LEU A 200 -22.79 0.31 -4.79
N GLU A 201 -22.41 -0.50 -5.78
CA GLU A 201 -22.71 -0.25 -7.20
C GLU A 201 -24.22 -0.15 -7.45
N ILE A 202 -25.01 -1.09 -6.92
CA ILE A 202 -26.49 -1.09 -7.01
C ILE A 202 -27.08 0.15 -6.33
N LYS A 203 -26.48 0.61 -5.23
CA LYS A 203 -26.89 1.84 -4.55
C LYS A 203 -26.59 3.12 -5.38
N GLY A 204 -25.80 3.00 -6.46
CA GLY A 204 -25.45 4.11 -7.33
C GLY A 204 -24.14 4.80 -6.97
N VAL A 205 -23.31 4.18 -6.11
CA VAL A 205 -21.96 4.68 -5.80
C VAL A 205 -21.05 4.49 -6.99
N ASN A 206 -20.31 5.53 -7.37
CA ASN A 206 -19.36 5.52 -8.47
C ASN A 206 -17.98 5.08 -8.00
N PHE A 207 -17.25 4.33 -8.83
CA PHE A 207 -15.89 3.89 -8.57
C PHE A 207 -14.93 4.56 -9.54
N ALA A 208 -13.94 5.29 -9.00
CA ALA A 208 -12.82 5.85 -9.77
C ALA A 208 -11.56 5.06 -9.45
N GLU A 209 -10.89 4.53 -10.46
CA GLU A 209 -9.69 3.72 -10.29
C GLU A 209 -8.44 4.57 -10.56
N VAL A 210 -7.50 4.53 -9.64
CA VAL A 210 -6.17 5.13 -9.78
C VAL A 210 -5.13 4.04 -9.58
N THR A 211 -3.95 4.18 -10.15
CA THR A 211 -2.84 3.25 -9.94
C THR A 211 -1.72 3.97 -9.20
N LEU A 212 -1.33 3.48 -8.04
CA LEU A 212 -0.10 3.86 -7.36
C LEU A 212 0.58 2.58 -6.91
N HIS A 213 1.75 2.29 -7.49
CA HIS A 213 2.52 1.11 -7.15
C HIS A 213 3.23 1.30 -5.82
N VAL A 214 2.74 0.59 -4.79
CA VAL A 214 3.25 0.72 -3.43
C VAL A 214 4.60 0.04 -3.31
N GLY A 215 5.62 0.83 -2.97
CA GLY A 215 6.97 0.37 -2.67
C GLY A 215 7.19 0.09 -1.18
N LEU A 216 8.37 -0.42 -0.84
CA LEU A 216 8.75 -0.67 0.56
C LEU A 216 8.95 0.62 1.38
N GLY A 217 9.25 1.74 0.72
CA GLY A 217 9.52 3.01 1.38
C GLY A 217 8.38 3.52 2.24
N THR A 218 7.15 3.17 1.88
CA THR A 218 5.95 3.50 2.66
C THR A 218 5.97 2.90 4.08
N PHE A 219 6.71 1.81 4.27
CA PHE A 219 6.85 1.13 5.57
C PHE A 219 8.16 1.44 6.29
N ASN A 220 9.03 2.25 5.69
CA ASN A 220 10.26 2.67 6.34
C ASN A 220 9.94 3.61 7.50
N PRO A 221 10.61 3.45 8.66
CA PRO A 221 10.43 4.36 9.78
C PRO A 221 10.92 5.76 9.41
N VAL A 222 10.25 6.78 9.94
CA VAL A 222 10.75 8.15 9.89
C VAL A 222 11.88 8.28 10.90
N GLU A 223 13.07 8.66 10.43
CA GLU A 223 14.29 8.73 11.25
C GLU A 223 14.62 10.15 11.73
N VAL A 224 13.90 11.16 11.24
CA VAL A 224 14.12 12.57 11.54
C VAL A 224 13.06 13.12 12.46
N GLU A 225 13.44 13.87 13.49
CA GLU A 225 12.48 14.49 14.42
C GLU A 225 11.70 15.64 13.76
N ASP A 226 12.35 16.42 12.91
CA ASP A 226 11.71 17.47 12.11
C ASP A 226 11.17 16.87 10.81
N LEU A 227 9.83 16.73 10.72
CA LEU A 227 9.16 16.06 9.60
C LEU A 227 9.42 16.75 8.25
N SER A 228 9.73 18.05 8.23
CA SER A 228 10.04 18.77 6.99
C SER A 228 11.33 18.26 6.31
N LYS A 229 12.15 17.55 7.04
CA LYS A 229 13.41 16.94 6.55
C LYS A 229 13.27 15.50 6.09
N HIS A 230 12.12 14.87 6.32
CA HIS A 230 11.86 13.52 5.84
C HIS A 230 11.66 13.52 4.32
N LYS A 231 12.26 12.55 3.65
CA LYS A 231 12.10 12.33 2.21
C LYS A 231 11.37 11.01 1.99
N MET A 232 10.21 11.10 1.33
CA MET A 232 9.49 9.92 0.84
C MET A 232 10.18 9.34 -0.38
N ASP A 233 10.19 8.02 -0.47
CA ASP A 233 10.55 7.33 -1.71
C ASP A 233 9.55 7.65 -2.82
N SER A 234 10.03 7.69 -4.05
CA SER A 234 9.17 7.91 -5.22
C SER A 234 8.45 6.63 -5.59
N GLU A 235 7.16 6.74 -5.87
CA GLU A 235 6.30 5.66 -6.32
C GLU A 235 5.62 6.04 -7.63
N GLU A 236 5.47 5.06 -8.52
CA GLU A 236 4.84 5.26 -9.82
C GLU A 236 3.35 5.47 -9.67
N LEU A 237 2.82 6.45 -10.39
CA LEU A 237 1.45 6.94 -10.29
C LEU A 237 0.84 7.08 -11.68
N LYS A 238 -0.40 6.58 -11.82
CA LYS A 238 -1.22 6.80 -13.02
C LYS A 238 -2.66 7.09 -12.64
N ILE A 239 -3.21 8.15 -13.22
CA ILE A 239 -4.63 8.52 -13.15
C ILE A 239 -5.09 8.85 -14.56
N ASP A 240 -6.08 8.14 -15.06
CA ASP A 240 -6.61 8.29 -16.41
C ASP A 240 -7.78 9.26 -16.49
N ALA A 241 -8.17 9.59 -17.73
CA ALA A 241 -9.28 10.51 -18.03
C ALA A 241 -10.61 10.05 -17.41
N LYS A 242 -10.87 8.74 -17.34
CA LYS A 242 -12.11 8.19 -16.77
C LYS A 242 -12.21 8.47 -15.27
N ALA A 243 -11.13 8.24 -14.54
CA ALA A 243 -11.09 8.55 -13.11
C ALA A 243 -11.24 10.05 -12.86
N VAL A 244 -10.57 10.89 -13.67
CA VAL A 244 -10.67 12.35 -13.62
C VAL A 244 -12.10 12.81 -13.83
N GLU A 245 -12.81 12.29 -14.84
CA GLU A 245 -14.21 12.63 -15.12
C GLU A 245 -15.12 12.31 -13.94
N ILE A 246 -15.04 11.09 -13.40
CA ILE A 246 -15.87 10.62 -12.28
C ILE A 246 -15.64 11.50 -11.04
N VAL A 247 -14.38 11.72 -10.67
CA VAL A 247 -14.03 12.49 -9.47
C VAL A 247 -14.42 13.97 -9.60
N ASN A 248 -14.13 14.60 -10.75
CA ASN A 248 -14.45 16.01 -10.96
C ASN A 248 -15.95 16.27 -11.06
N ARG A 249 -16.74 15.31 -11.57
CA ARG A 249 -18.20 15.37 -11.52
C ARG A 249 -18.68 15.33 -10.08
N GLY A 250 -18.18 14.38 -9.26
CA GLY A 250 -18.53 14.30 -7.84
C GLY A 250 -18.17 15.59 -7.07
N LEU A 251 -17.01 16.22 -7.38
CA LEU A 251 -16.63 17.52 -6.82
C LEU A 251 -17.64 18.63 -7.19
N ALA A 252 -18.00 18.71 -8.46
CA ALA A 252 -18.95 19.73 -8.94
C ALA A 252 -20.35 19.57 -8.31
N GLU A 253 -20.77 18.34 -8.07
CA GLU A 253 -22.05 18.00 -7.45
C GLU A 253 -22.00 17.96 -5.91
N LYS A 254 -20.84 18.27 -5.31
CA LYS A 254 -20.61 18.26 -3.84
C LYS A 254 -20.93 16.93 -3.19
N ARG A 255 -20.62 15.83 -3.88
CA ARG A 255 -20.81 14.48 -3.40
C ARG A 255 -19.74 14.09 -2.37
N ARG A 256 -19.98 13.01 -1.66
CA ARG A 256 -18.93 12.37 -0.86
C ARG A 256 -17.90 11.76 -1.79
N ILE A 257 -16.66 12.17 -1.63
CA ILE A 257 -15.51 11.60 -2.35
C ILE A 257 -14.61 10.96 -1.32
N CYS A 258 -14.54 9.64 -1.35
CA CYS A 258 -13.83 8.85 -0.37
C CYS A 258 -12.59 8.18 -0.99
N ALA A 259 -11.42 8.52 -0.48
CA ALA A 259 -10.19 7.82 -0.82
C ALA A 259 -10.10 6.50 -0.03
N VAL A 260 -10.00 5.39 -0.74
CA VAL A 260 -9.81 4.07 -0.14
C VAL A 260 -8.32 3.79 0.00
N GLY A 261 -7.81 4.05 1.19
CA GLY A 261 -6.40 3.91 1.56
C GLY A 261 -5.58 5.19 1.42
N THR A 262 -4.50 5.22 2.19
CA THR A 262 -3.52 6.31 2.15
C THR A 262 -2.85 6.44 0.78
N THR A 263 -2.74 5.34 0.04
CA THR A 263 -2.18 5.32 -1.32
C THR A 263 -3.08 6.02 -2.33
N ALA A 264 -4.40 5.76 -2.29
CA ALA A 264 -5.37 6.48 -3.12
C ALA A 264 -5.40 7.97 -2.76
N MET A 265 -5.38 8.32 -1.47
CA MET A 265 -5.30 9.71 -1.01
C MET A 265 -4.04 10.40 -1.54
N ARG A 266 -2.87 9.77 -1.44
CA ARG A 266 -1.61 10.34 -1.92
C ARG A 266 -1.62 10.48 -3.44
N ALA A 267 -2.20 9.53 -4.16
CA ALA A 267 -2.33 9.59 -5.62
C ALA A 267 -3.11 10.83 -6.06
N ILE A 268 -4.33 11.01 -5.55
CA ILE A 268 -5.18 12.14 -5.96
C ILE A 268 -4.62 13.48 -5.53
N GLU A 269 -4.05 13.59 -4.32
CA GLU A 269 -3.42 14.83 -3.83
C GLU A 269 -2.12 15.17 -4.58
N SER A 270 -1.51 14.20 -5.27
CA SER A 270 -0.36 14.44 -6.15
C SER A 270 -0.75 15.01 -7.53
N ALA A 271 -2.02 14.89 -7.91
CA ALA A 271 -2.53 15.26 -9.23
C ALA A 271 -3.54 16.43 -9.18
N VAL A 272 -3.51 17.22 -8.12
CA VAL A 272 -4.41 18.39 -7.97
C VAL A 272 -3.95 19.55 -8.85
N SER A 273 -4.87 20.10 -9.64
CA SER A 273 -4.65 21.31 -10.42
C SER A 273 -4.71 22.57 -9.56
N THR A 274 -4.25 23.70 -10.11
CA THR A 274 -4.36 25.03 -9.45
C THR A 274 -5.81 25.46 -9.20
N SER A 275 -6.77 24.86 -9.92
CA SER A 275 -8.21 25.10 -9.73
C SER A 275 -8.85 24.14 -8.71
N GLY A 276 -8.09 23.30 -8.02
CA GLY A 276 -8.59 22.33 -7.05
C GLY A 276 -9.30 21.12 -7.66
N LYS A 277 -9.09 20.84 -8.95
CA LYS A 277 -9.62 19.67 -9.66
C LYS A 277 -8.56 18.60 -9.83
N LEU A 278 -9.01 17.36 -9.99
CA LEU A 278 -8.12 16.25 -10.34
C LEU A 278 -7.70 16.37 -11.81
N ASN A 279 -6.43 16.11 -12.09
CA ASN A 279 -5.85 15.99 -13.43
C ASN A 279 -5.42 14.55 -13.75
N GLU A 280 -5.37 14.26 -15.05
CA GLU A 280 -4.64 13.07 -15.52
C GLU A 280 -3.15 13.20 -15.17
N VAL A 281 -2.56 12.08 -14.84
CA VAL A 281 -1.11 12.00 -14.58
C VAL A 281 -0.60 10.59 -14.91
N GLU A 282 0.59 10.54 -15.46
CA GLU A 282 1.41 9.34 -15.58
C GLU A 282 2.84 9.74 -15.22
N GLY A 283 3.36 9.21 -14.12
CA GLY A 283 4.66 9.63 -13.61
C GLY A 283 4.95 9.12 -12.20
N TRP A 284 5.58 9.95 -11.40
CA TRP A 284 6.09 9.58 -10.09
C TRP A 284 5.65 10.57 -9.01
N THR A 285 5.38 10.06 -7.80
CA THR A 285 5.12 10.89 -6.62
C THR A 285 5.99 10.51 -5.45
N ASN A 286 6.54 11.52 -4.78
CA ASN A 286 7.19 11.39 -3.48
C ASN A 286 6.48 12.25 -2.43
N LYS A 287 5.21 12.52 -2.65
CA LYS A 287 4.42 13.40 -1.79
C LYS A 287 4.32 12.87 -0.37
N PHE A 288 4.77 13.67 0.59
CA PHE A 288 4.65 13.44 2.01
C PHE A 288 3.58 14.34 2.61
N ILE A 289 2.53 13.78 3.19
CA ILE A 289 1.41 14.50 3.78
C ILE A 289 1.47 14.37 5.30
N PHE A 290 1.59 15.50 5.99
CA PHE A 290 1.57 15.61 7.44
C PHE A 290 0.96 16.95 7.85
N PRO A 291 0.48 17.11 9.11
CA PRO A 291 -0.16 18.37 9.54
C PRO A 291 0.83 19.55 9.61
N PRO A 292 0.38 20.78 9.25
CA PRO A 292 -0.92 21.09 8.65
C PRO A 292 -0.94 20.80 7.16
N TYR A 293 -2.03 20.24 6.65
CA TYR A 293 -2.22 19.98 5.22
C TYR A 293 -3.70 20.16 4.87
N GLU A 294 -3.99 20.87 3.77
CA GLU A 294 -5.34 21.07 3.24
C GLU A 294 -5.57 20.10 2.08
N PHE A 295 -6.53 19.20 2.24
CA PHE A 295 -6.91 18.26 1.21
C PHE A 295 -7.86 18.88 0.21
N SER A 296 -7.61 18.65 -1.07
CA SER A 296 -8.32 19.32 -2.16
C SER A 296 -9.42 18.48 -2.79
N ILE A 297 -9.27 17.15 -2.80
CA ILE A 297 -10.16 16.26 -3.59
C ILE A 297 -11.08 15.47 -2.66
N ALA A 298 -10.55 14.62 -1.81
CA ALA A 298 -11.35 13.75 -0.95
C ALA A 298 -11.85 14.48 0.30
N ASN A 299 -13.13 14.28 0.62
CA ASN A 299 -13.75 14.76 1.85
C ASN A 299 -14.02 13.65 2.86
N SER A 300 -13.69 12.42 2.50
CA SER A 300 -13.73 11.25 3.38
C SER A 300 -12.62 10.26 3.03
N MET A 301 -12.31 9.35 3.95
CA MET A 301 -11.20 8.42 3.78
C MET A 301 -11.48 7.10 4.51
N ILE A 302 -11.18 5.98 3.86
CA ILE A 302 -11.10 4.66 4.48
C ILE A 302 -9.63 4.29 4.63
N THR A 303 -9.25 3.79 5.80
CA THR A 303 -7.85 3.41 6.07
C THR A 303 -7.77 2.30 7.11
N ASN A 304 -6.62 1.61 7.20
CA ASN A 304 -6.30 0.75 8.34
C ASN A 304 -5.82 1.57 9.53
N PHE A 305 -5.67 0.92 10.68
CA PHE A 305 -4.92 1.48 11.80
C PHE A 305 -3.43 1.27 11.56
N HIS A 306 -2.64 2.34 11.73
CA HIS A 306 -1.21 2.37 11.45
C HIS A 306 -0.37 2.43 12.72
N THR A 307 0.91 2.13 12.59
CA THR A 307 1.85 2.13 13.71
C THR A 307 2.25 3.51 14.16
N PRO A 308 2.70 3.63 15.41
CA PRO A 308 3.27 4.88 15.94
C PRO A 308 4.37 5.41 15.02
N LYS A 309 4.42 6.73 14.88
CA LYS A 309 5.47 7.46 14.14
C LYS A 309 5.60 7.11 12.65
N SER A 310 4.58 6.46 12.07
CA SER A 310 4.54 6.18 10.63
C SER A 310 4.08 7.38 9.82
N THR A 311 4.55 7.48 8.57
CA THR A 311 4.07 8.50 7.61
C THR A 311 2.56 8.39 7.38
N LEU A 312 2.01 7.19 7.50
CA LEU A 312 0.59 6.91 7.32
C LEU A 312 -0.25 7.49 8.47
N LEU A 313 0.20 7.34 9.72
CA LEU A 313 -0.45 7.98 10.88
C LEU A 313 -0.42 9.51 10.76
N MET A 314 0.66 10.07 10.21
CA MET A 314 0.76 11.51 9.98
C MET A 314 -0.27 12.01 8.98
N MET A 315 -0.50 11.28 7.90
CA MET A 315 -1.55 11.60 6.92
C MET A 315 -2.94 11.55 7.56
N ILE A 316 -3.23 10.53 8.35
CA ILE A 316 -4.51 10.43 9.08
C ILE A 316 -4.68 11.59 10.04
N SER A 317 -3.62 11.95 10.77
CA SER A 317 -3.64 13.10 11.69
C SER A 317 -3.83 14.44 10.94
N ALA A 318 -3.31 14.55 9.71
CA ALA A 318 -3.58 15.71 8.85
C ALA A 318 -5.05 15.76 8.41
N PHE A 319 -5.65 14.61 8.12
CA PHE A 319 -7.01 14.51 7.59
C PHE A 319 -8.09 14.60 8.69
N ALA A 320 -7.91 13.91 9.81
CA ALA A 320 -8.88 13.90 10.92
C ALA A 320 -8.72 15.06 11.89
N GLY A 321 -7.56 15.71 11.89
CA GLY A 321 -7.09 16.57 12.98
C GLY A 321 -6.27 15.78 13.99
N HIS A 322 -5.13 16.32 14.40
CA HIS A 322 -4.14 15.60 15.23
C HIS A 322 -4.72 15.10 16.54
N ASP A 323 -5.43 15.95 17.29
CA ASP A 323 -5.96 15.58 18.62
C ASP A 323 -7.10 14.55 18.51
N PHE A 324 -7.93 14.67 17.49
CA PHE A 324 -9.02 13.72 17.24
C PHE A 324 -8.48 12.36 16.76
N ALA A 325 -7.49 12.35 15.89
CA ALA A 325 -6.79 11.13 15.49
C ALA A 325 -6.16 10.43 16.70
N LYS A 326 -5.48 11.19 17.58
CA LYS A 326 -4.90 10.65 18.81
C LYS A 326 -5.96 10.00 19.70
N LYS A 327 -7.07 10.69 19.96
CA LYS A 327 -8.22 10.14 20.71
C LYS A 327 -8.76 8.85 20.09
N ALA A 328 -8.90 8.80 18.76
CA ALA A 328 -9.36 7.62 18.04
C ALA A 328 -8.41 6.43 18.20
N TYR A 329 -7.10 6.66 18.16
CA TYR A 329 -6.10 5.61 18.34
C TYR A 329 -6.02 5.11 19.79
N GLU A 330 -6.19 5.98 20.78
CA GLU A 330 -6.33 5.60 22.19
C GLU A 330 -7.58 4.73 22.41
N GLU A 331 -8.71 5.11 21.81
CA GLU A 331 -9.94 4.30 21.83
C GLU A 331 -9.77 2.96 21.11
N ALA A 332 -9.07 2.94 19.97
CA ALA A 332 -8.81 1.70 19.22
C ALA A 332 -7.98 0.69 20.04
N VAL A 333 -6.95 1.15 20.75
CA VAL A 333 -6.14 0.30 21.64
C VAL A 333 -7.00 -0.23 22.79
N LYS A 334 -7.78 0.63 23.45
CA LYS A 334 -8.68 0.27 24.54
C LYS A 334 -9.72 -0.77 24.13
N GLU A 335 -10.33 -0.56 22.97
CA GLU A 335 -11.36 -1.44 22.40
C GLU A 335 -10.78 -2.65 21.66
N LYS A 336 -9.43 -2.83 21.68
CA LYS A 336 -8.71 -3.97 21.09
C LYS A 336 -8.94 -4.13 19.59
N TYR A 337 -8.98 -3.02 18.85
CA TYR A 337 -8.90 -3.06 17.40
C TYR A 337 -7.59 -3.68 16.95
N LYS A 338 -7.62 -4.37 15.83
CA LYS A 338 -6.43 -4.94 15.21
C LYS A 338 -5.77 -3.93 14.28
N PHE A 339 -4.45 -3.90 14.30
CA PHE A 339 -3.63 -2.92 13.59
C PHE A 339 -2.90 -3.53 12.40
N TYR A 340 -2.44 -2.68 11.50
CA TYR A 340 -1.64 -2.97 10.32
C TYR A 340 -2.44 -3.55 9.13
N SER A 341 -1.74 -4.25 8.21
CA SER A 341 -2.25 -4.64 6.89
C SER A 341 -3.48 -5.54 6.94
N TYR A 342 -3.50 -6.50 7.87
CA TYR A 342 -4.62 -7.42 8.09
C TYR A 342 -5.53 -7.00 9.26
N GLY A 343 -5.28 -5.83 9.81
CA GLY A 343 -6.07 -5.30 10.93
C GLY A 343 -7.45 -4.80 10.52
N ASP A 344 -8.05 -4.04 11.43
CA ASP A 344 -9.35 -3.41 11.26
C ASP A 344 -9.27 -2.11 10.46
N ALA A 345 -10.42 -1.52 10.17
CA ALA A 345 -10.55 -0.33 9.34
C ALA A 345 -11.09 0.87 10.11
N MET A 346 -10.84 2.04 9.55
CA MET A 346 -11.36 3.33 9.98
C MET A 346 -12.01 4.03 8.78
N LEU A 347 -13.21 4.60 8.97
CA LEU A 347 -13.84 5.55 8.05
C LEU A 347 -13.81 6.94 8.70
N ILE A 348 -13.25 7.92 8.01
CA ILE A 348 -13.17 9.31 8.46
C ILE A 348 -14.07 10.16 7.56
N ILE A 349 -15.11 10.78 8.13
CA ILE A 349 -16.14 11.58 7.43
C ILE A 349 -16.25 13.00 8.00
#